data_85b2bd325a4b94d93666fe7884cebf35
#
_entry.id   85b2bd325a4b94d93666fe7884cebf35
#
_cell.length_a   1.000
_cell.length_b   1.000
_cell.length_c   1.000
_cell.angle_alpha   90.00
_cell.angle_beta   90.00
_cell.angle_gamma   90.00
#
_symmetry.space_group_name_H-M   'P 1'
#
loop_
_entity.id
_entity.type
_entity.pdbx_description
1 polymer ?
#
loop_
_entity_poly.entity_id
_entity_poly.type
_entity_poly.pdbx_seq_one_letter_code
_entity_poly.pdbx_strand_id
1 'polypeptide(L)'
;MELFGVSATLIATFVGFGLLIGILFGFFGMGGSFLVTPALLVMGYESTTAVASGLAFVFGTSVIATLKHRDLGQVDYKLGALMIAGTTAGIEVGKIGLEALEHMGWADTVVSVAYVFLLGGIGLFVTREALKGDGGGGLEHDVDEDADVGDADIPEIAQKIQSYRVPPMMKLRGGFRVSLWMILLVAFATGLLSGFLGVGGGFIRMPALFYLIGVPVPVAVGTDLFEIVFSGGIGSFLYAQSGAVDLSIVVPLLSGSALGARLGAAATSLVDEGDIKVYFGVMLLLGAIAVAVRKLGGVFEIPVMDTVSLVIILGAALLVSGAVTYSAIRELRDEADGRAVAAEV
;
A
#
# COMPACT_ATOMS: atom_id res chain seq x y z
N MET A 1 11.96 -19.14 25.05
CA MET A 1 12.66 -19.86 23.99
C MET A 1 13.08 -18.80 22.98
N GLU A 2 14.35 -18.62 22.81
CA GLU A 2 14.89 -17.62 21.87
C GLU A 2 15.34 -18.35 20.60
N LEU A 3 14.93 -17.84 19.45
CA LEU A 3 15.35 -18.30 18.14
C LEU A 3 16.12 -17.14 17.50
N PHE A 4 17.40 -17.34 17.20
CA PHE A 4 18.29 -16.28 16.66
C PHE A 4 18.39 -15.01 17.54
N GLY A 5 18.32 -15.15 18.89
CA GLY A 5 18.36 -14.02 19.82
C GLY A 5 17.04 -13.24 19.97
N VAL A 6 15.96 -13.70 19.33
CA VAL A 6 14.64 -13.09 19.38
C VAL A 6 13.65 -14.00 20.11
N SER A 7 12.76 -13.43 20.92
CA SER A 7 11.77 -14.23 21.62
C SER A 7 10.80 -14.90 20.64
N ALA A 8 10.49 -16.18 20.87
CA ALA A 8 9.53 -16.94 20.03
C ALA A 8 8.17 -16.24 19.96
N THR A 9 7.75 -15.56 21.03
CA THR A 9 6.52 -14.77 21.07
C THR A 9 6.57 -13.61 20.08
N LEU A 10 7.68 -12.88 19.99
CA LEU A 10 7.83 -11.76 19.07
C LEU A 10 7.80 -12.25 17.61
N ILE A 11 8.50 -13.35 17.31
CA ILE A 11 8.46 -13.99 15.98
C ILE A 11 7.04 -14.39 15.62
N ALA A 12 6.32 -15.06 16.53
CA ALA A 12 4.92 -15.47 16.30
C ALA A 12 4.00 -14.25 16.07
N THR A 13 4.21 -13.15 16.81
CA THR A 13 3.48 -11.89 16.63
C THR A 13 3.72 -11.31 15.23
N PHE A 14 4.96 -11.24 14.78
CA PHE A 14 5.28 -10.71 13.45
C PHE A 14 4.83 -11.64 12.32
N VAL A 15 4.90 -12.95 12.48
CA VAL A 15 4.34 -13.90 11.50
C VAL A 15 2.83 -13.75 11.41
N GLY A 16 2.13 -13.69 12.55
CA GLY A 16 0.68 -13.48 12.59
C GLY A 16 0.27 -12.13 12.00
N PHE A 17 0.98 -11.06 12.36
CA PHE A 17 0.72 -9.74 11.81
C PHE A 17 1.06 -9.68 10.31
N GLY A 18 2.15 -10.30 9.88
CA GLY A 18 2.50 -10.47 8.48
C GLY A 18 1.43 -11.22 7.69
N LEU A 19 0.84 -12.26 8.24
CA LEU A 19 -0.29 -12.98 7.64
C LEU A 19 -1.49 -12.05 7.40
N LEU A 20 -1.90 -11.28 8.44
CA LEU A 20 -3.00 -10.34 8.34
C LEU A 20 -2.72 -9.25 7.28
N ILE A 21 -1.55 -8.61 7.36
CA ILE A 21 -1.15 -7.61 6.36
C ILE A 21 -1.05 -8.24 4.97
N GLY A 22 -0.56 -9.48 4.87
CA GLY A 22 -0.50 -10.20 3.61
C GLY A 22 -1.87 -10.40 2.98
N ILE A 23 -2.89 -10.77 3.76
CA ILE A 23 -4.29 -10.87 3.27
C ILE A 23 -4.74 -9.52 2.71
N LEU A 24 -4.52 -8.44 3.46
CA LEU A 24 -4.89 -7.10 3.03
C LEU A 24 -4.09 -6.65 1.80
N PHE A 25 -2.79 -6.96 1.75
CA PHE A 25 -1.94 -6.69 0.59
C PHE A 25 -2.43 -7.41 -0.66
N GLY A 26 -2.70 -8.71 -0.56
CA GLY A 26 -3.20 -9.51 -1.68
C GLY A 26 -4.58 -9.07 -2.14
N PHE A 27 -5.43 -8.65 -1.19
CA PHE A 27 -6.80 -8.23 -1.44
C PHE A 27 -6.88 -6.84 -2.10
N PHE A 28 -6.17 -5.84 -1.57
CA PHE A 28 -6.21 -4.47 -2.11
C PHE A 28 -5.26 -4.24 -3.28
N GLY A 29 -4.26 -5.09 -3.49
CA GLY A 29 -3.27 -4.94 -4.57
C GLY A 29 -2.35 -3.71 -4.47
N MET A 30 -2.43 -2.94 -3.39
CA MET A 30 -1.80 -1.62 -3.24
C MET A 30 -0.56 -1.61 -2.33
N GLY A 31 0.13 -2.73 -2.18
CA GLY A 31 1.38 -2.78 -1.39
C GLY A 31 1.19 -2.44 0.09
N GLY A 32 0.58 -3.31 0.90
CA GLY A 32 0.18 -3.16 2.31
C GLY A 32 1.15 -2.58 3.34
N SER A 33 2.19 -1.88 2.90
CA SER A 33 3.19 -1.23 3.75
C SER A 33 2.64 -0.06 4.55
N PHE A 34 1.54 0.53 4.13
CA PHE A 34 0.92 1.64 4.84
C PHE A 34 0.46 1.29 6.28
N LEU A 35 0.39 0.00 6.62
CA LEU A 35 0.14 -0.47 7.99
C LEU A 35 1.40 -0.93 8.71
N VAL A 36 2.43 -1.42 8.01
CA VAL A 36 3.63 -1.96 8.67
C VAL A 36 4.35 -0.88 9.47
N THR A 37 4.68 0.23 8.82
CA THR A 37 5.40 1.32 9.52
C THR A 37 4.58 1.91 10.68
N PRO A 38 3.28 2.28 10.52
CA PRO A 38 2.47 2.70 11.66
C PRO A 38 2.39 1.67 12.79
N ALA A 39 2.28 0.38 12.46
CA ALA A 39 2.23 -0.66 13.48
C ALA A 39 3.56 -0.75 14.24
N LEU A 40 4.70 -0.70 13.56
CA LEU A 40 6.01 -0.68 14.20
C LEU A 40 6.18 0.56 15.09
N LEU A 41 5.72 1.73 14.63
CA LEU A 41 5.70 2.94 15.45
C LEU A 41 4.85 2.74 16.72
N VAL A 42 3.65 2.19 16.58
CA VAL A 42 2.76 1.88 17.71
C VAL A 42 3.38 0.85 18.66
N MET A 43 4.15 -0.11 18.14
CA MET A 43 4.91 -1.08 18.95
C MET A 43 6.14 -0.48 19.64
N GLY A 44 6.46 0.82 19.40
CA GLY A 44 7.53 1.53 20.06
C GLY A 44 8.89 1.47 19.37
N TYR A 45 8.94 1.00 18.11
CA TYR A 45 10.18 1.04 17.33
C TYR A 45 10.51 2.48 16.92
N GLU A 46 11.81 2.77 16.80
CA GLU A 46 12.31 4.05 16.27
C GLU A 46 11.80 4.29 14.84
N SER A 47 11.54 5.56 14.51
CA SER A 47 10.96 5.92 13.22
C SER A 47 11.80 5.44 12.04
N THR A 48 13.13 5.57 12.12
CA THR A 48 14.05 5.11 11.08
C THR A 48 14.00 3.60 10.91
N THR A 49 13.98 2.82 12.01
CA THR A 49 13.85 1.35 11.96
C THR A 49 12.48 0.93 11.40
N ALA A 50 11.41 1.60 11.81
CA ALA A 50 10.05 1.32 11.31
C ALA A 50 9.92 1.58 9.81
N VAL A 51 10.45 2.71 9.33
CA VAL A 51 10.47 3.09 7.91
C VAL A 51 11.33 2.13 7.09
N ALA A 52 12.56 1.84 7.55
CA ALA A 52 13.49 0.95 6.87
C ALA A 52 12.96 -0.48 6.74
N SER A 53 12.43 -1.02 7.85
CA SER A 53 11.83 -2.37 7.88
C SER A 53 10.55 -2.43 7.05
N GLY A 54 9.76 -1.35 7.04
CA GLY A 54 8.59 -1.19 6.16
C GLY A 54 8.97 -1.27 4.68
N LEU A 55 10.01 -0.55 4.24
CA LEU A 55 10.51 -0.60 2.85
C LEU A 55 11.03 -2.00 2.49
N ALA A 56 11.75 -2.67 3.38
CA ALA A 56 12.26 -4.02 3.16
C ALA A 56 11.11 -5.04 3.04
N PHE A 57 10.07 -4.90 3.85
CA PHE A 57 8.85 -5.71 3.75
C PHE A 57 8.16 -5.52 2.40
N VAL A 58 7.98 -4.27 1.97
CA VAL A 58 7.32 -3.94 0.70
C VAL A 58 8.12 -4.46 -0.49
N PHE A 59 9.44 -4.33 -0.47
CA PHE A 59 10.31 -4.92 -1.48
C PHE A 59 10.03 -6.42 -1.64
N GLY A 60 10.06 -7.18 -0.55
CA GLY A 60 9.83 -8.62 -0.59
C GLY A 60 8.43 -9.01 -1.09
N THR A 61 7.39 -8.29 -0.68
CA THR A 61 6.01 -8.57 -1.09
C THR A 61 5.75 -8.17 -2.54
N SER A 62 6.33 -7.05 -3.00
CA SER A 62 6.14 -6.56 -4.38
C SER A 62 6.78 -7.47 -5.43
N VAL A 63 7.89 -8.17 -5.09
CA VAL A 63 8.48 -9.18 -5.98
C VAL A 63 7.46 -10.27 -6.33
N ILE A 64 6.76 -10.78 -5.32
CA ILE A 64 5.76 -11.86 -5.52
C ILE A 64 4.57 -11.35 -6.33
N ALA A 65 4.08 -10.16 -6.00
CA ALA A 65 2.91 -9.56 -6.66
C ALA A 65 3.21 -9.19 -8.12
N THR A 66 4.40 -8.62 -8.41
CA THR A 66 4.80 -8.24 -9.77
C THR A 66 4.83 -9.44 -10.72
N LEU A 67 5.27 -10.61 -10.27
CA LEU A 67 5.30 -11.81 -11.09
C LEU A 67 3.90 -12.17 -11.57
N LYS A 68 2.87 -12.08 -10.73
CA LYS A 68 1.48 -12.34 -11.10
C LYS A 68 0.95 -11.29 -12.11
N HIS A 69 1.16 -10.01 -11.85
CA HIS A 69 0.70 -8.94 -12.74
C HIS A 69 1.44 -8.90 -14.09
N ARG A 70 2.70 -9.35 -14.12
CA ARG A 70 3.44 -9.55 -15.37
C ARG A 70 2.74 -10.57 -16.27
N ASP A 71 2.32 -11.70 -15.71
CA ASP A 71 1.68 -12.79 -16.47
C ASP A 71 0.30 -12.36 -17.01
N LEU A 72 -0.38 -11.44 -16.32
CA LEU A 72 -1.62 -10.80 -16.76
C LEU A 72 -1.39 -9.68 -17.80
N GLY A 73 -0.15 -9.35 -18.14
CA GLY A 73 0.18 -8.31 -19.10
C GLY A 73 -0.15 -6.88 -18.62
N GLN A 74 -0.31 -6.65 -17.33
CA GLN A 74 -0.72 -5.39 -16.72
C GLN A 74 0.44 -4.44 -16.37
N VAL A 75 1.67 -4.73 -16.81
CA VAL A 75 2.86 -3.92 -16.49
C VAL A 75 3.27 -3.09 -17.69
N ASP A 76 3.34 -1.76 -17.53
CA ASP A 76 4.03 -0.86 -18.47
C ASP A 76 5.49 -0.68 -18.00
N TYR A 77 6.37 -1.52 -18.54
CA TYR A 77 7.80 -1.49 -18.20
C TYR A 77 8.49 -0.17 -18.53
N LYS A 78 8.00 0.55 -19.56
CA LYS A 78 8.56 1.83 -19.95
C LYS A 78 8.24 2.89 -18.91
N LEU A 79 6.98 2.96 -18.49
CA LEU A 79 6.55 3.88 -17.44
C LEU A 79 7.25 3.56 -16.13
N GLY A 80 7.25 2.29 -15.69
CA GLY A 80 7.93 1.86 -14.48
C GLY A 80 9.43 2.19 -14.48
N ALA A 81 10.13 1.90 -15.59
CA ALA A 81 11.56 2.22 -15.70
C ALA A 81 11.85 3.74 -15.64
N LEU A 82 11.00 4.57 -16.23
CA LEU A 82 11.14 6.02 -16.14
C LEU A 82 10.91 6.52 -14.71
N MET A 83 9.98 5.90 -13.99
CA MET A 83 9.67 6.27 -12.60
C MET A 83 10.79 5.90 -11.63
N ILE A 84 11.51 4.79 -11.84
CA ILE A 84 12.60 4.34 -10.96
C ILE A 84 13.61 5.44 -10.67
N ALA A 85 14.00 6.23 -11.68
CA ALA A 85 14.96 7.32 -11.49
C ALA A 85 14.42 8.43 -10.56
N GLY A 86 13.17 8.84 -10.80
CA GLY A 86 12.52 9.86 -9.97
C GLY A 86 12.29 9.39 -8.54
N THR A 87 11.74 8.19 -8.37
CA THR A 87 11.51 7.60 -7.05
C THR A 87 12.79 7.34 -6.28
N THR A 88 13.84 6.86 -6.91
CA THR A 88 15.15 6.67 -6.26
C THR A 88 15.69 7.98 -5.70
N ALA A 89 15.67 9.05 -6.50
CA ALA A 89 16.07 10.38 -6.04
C ALA A 89 15.16 10.88 -4.89
N GLY A 90 13.85 10.65 -5.01
CA GLY A 90 12.90 11.00 -3.95
C GLY A 90 13.15 10.24 -2.64
N ILE A 91 13.38 8.93 -2.71
CA ILE A 91 13.68 8.09 -1.54
C ILE A 91 14.95 8.57 -0.83
N GLU A 92 16.01 8.88 -1.58
CA GLU A 92 17.26 9.40 -0.99
C GLU A 92 17.02 10.71 -0.25
N VAL A 93 16.31 11.65 -0.86
CA VAL A 93 15.95 12.93 -0.22
C VAL A 93 15.05 12.69 1.00
N GLY A 94 14.07 11.79 0.91
CA GLY A 94 13.20 11.43 2.02
C GLY A 94 13.96 10.81 3.19
N LYS A 95 14.91 9.90 2.90
CA LYS A 95 15.81 9.29 3.88
C LYS A 95 16.67 10.34 4.60
N ILE A 96 17.35 11.21 3.83
CA ILE A 96 18.17 12.29 4.39
C ILE A 96 17.32 13.19 5.30
N GLY A 97 16.10 13.50 4.87
CA GLY A 97 15.15 14.28 5.66
C GLY A 97 14.77 13.60 6.98
N LEU A 98 14.50 12.29 6.93
CA LEU A 98 14.15 11.51 8.12
C LEU A 98 15.33 11.40 9.09
N GLU A 99 16.52 11.08 8.60
CA GLU A 99 17.75 11.01 9.43
C GLU A 99 18.08 12.36 10.07
N ALA A 100 17.92 13.47 9.33
CA ALA A 100 18.08 14.80 9.89
C ALA A 100 17.09 15.11 11.02
N LEU A 101 15.82 14.71 10.84
CA LEU A 101 14.82 14.86 11.90
C LEU A 101 15.08 13.96 13.10
N GLU A 102 15.66 12.78 12.88
CA GLU A 102 16.05 11.87 13.95
C GLU A 102 17.16 12.46 14.81
N HIS A 103 18.19 13.02 14.18
CA HIS A 103 19.25 13.76 14.90
C HIS A 103 18.71 14.95 15.70
N MET A 104 17.62 15.56 15.28
CA MET A 104 16.96 16.64 16.00
C MET A 104 15.97 16.15 17.07
N GLY A 105 15.68 14.84 17.15
CA GLY A 105 14.67 14.26 18.05
C GLY A 105 13.22 14.50 17.60
N TRP A 106 12.98 14.92 16.35
CA TRP A 106 11.65 15.25 15.84
C TRP A 106 11.05 14.17 14.91
N ALA A 107 11.82 13.15 14.53
CA ALA A 107 11.41 12.15 13.55
C ALA A 107 10.09 11.47 13.94
N ASP A 108 9.96 10.96 15.17
CA ASP A 108 8.73 10.30 15.62
C ASP A 108 7.50 11.23 15.57
N THR A 109 7.68 12.51 15.89
CA THR A 109 6.57 13.47 15.84
C THR A 109 6.14 13.74 14.40
N VAL A 110 7.08 14.05 13.53
CA VAL A 110 6.78 14.45 12.15
C VAL A 110 6.25 13.24 11.37
N VAL A 111 6.84 12.06 11.52
CA VAL A 111 6.38 10.82 10.86
C VAL A 111 4.98 10.45 11.36
N SER A 112 4.73 10.46 12.66
CA SER A 112 3.40 10.15 13.22
C SER A 112 2.33 11.11 12.73
N VAL A 113 2.62 12.42 12.75
CA VAL A 113 1.69 13.46 12.25
C VAL A 113 1.44 13.28 10.75
N ALA A 114 2.48 13.04 9.96
CA ALA A 114 2.33 12.80 8.53
C ALA A 114 1.47 11.56 8.26
N TYR A 115 1.62 10.47 9.02
CA TYR A 115 0.75 9.30 8.91
C TYR A 115 -0.70 9.59 9.27
N VAL A 116 -0.96 10.33 10.34
CA VAL A 116 -2.33 10.70 10.74
C VAL A 116 -3.03 11.47 9.62
N PHE A 117 -2.36 12.46 9.02
CA PHE A 117 -2.94 13.23 7.92
C PHE A 117 -3.09 12.40 6.64
N LEU A 118 -2.10 11.59 6.32
CA LEU A 118 -2.10 10.79 5.09
C LEU A 118 -3.14 9.68 5.15
N LEU A 119 -3.10 8.83 6.19
CA LEU A 119 -4.05 7.75 6.37
C LEU A 119 -5.46 8.28 6.65
N GLY A 120 -5.58 9.33 7.48
CA GLY A 120 -6.86 9.97 7.77
C GLY A 120 -7.48 10.64 6.56
N GLY A 121 -6.70 11.37 5.78
CA GLY A 121 -7.15 12.06 4.55
C GLY A 121 -7.59 11.06 3.47
N ILE A 122 -6.76 10.07 3.15
CA ILE A 122 -7.09 9.05 2.15
C ILE A 122 -8.24 8.17 2.64
N GLY A 123 -8.21 7.73 3.91
CA GLY A 123 -9.26 6.92 4.51
C GLY A 123 -10.62 7.63 4.48
N LEU A 124 -10.66 8.91 4.82
CA LEU A 124 -11.88 9.71 4.76
C LEU A 124 -12.38 9.89 3.32
N PHE A 125 -11.47 10.14 2.37
CA PHE A 125 -11.80 10.27 0.96
C PHE A 125 -12.42 8.97 0.43
N VAL A 126 -11.74 7.83 0.59
CA VAL A 126 -12.21 6.53 0.11
C VAL A 126 -13.51 6.10 0.77
N THR A 127 -13.63 6.29 2.11
CA THR A 127 -14.87 5.93 2.82
C THR A 127 -16.05 6.79 2.36
N ARG A 128 -15.84 8.10 2.15
CA ARG A 128 -16.89 8.98 1.63
C ARG A 128 -17.31 8.62 0.22
N GLU A 129 -16.37 8.24 -0.63
CA GLU A 129 -16.67 7.80 -2.00
C GLU A 129 -17.47 6.51 -1.98
N ALA A 130 -17.05 5.53 -1.17
CA ALA A 130 -17.77 4.27 -1.00
C ALA A 130 -19.19 4.45 -0.44
N LEU A 131 -19.39 5.37 0.51
CA LEU A 131 -20.71 5.65 1.12
C LEU A 131 -21.65 6.49 0.25
N LYS A 132 -21.13 7.24 -0.73
CA LYS A 132 -21.96 8.07 -1.62
C LYS A 132 -22.75 7.23 -2.61
N GLY A 133 -22.42 5.97 -2.78
CA GLY A 133 -23.08 5.05 -3.69
C GLY A 133 -23.31 5.64 -5.06
N ASP A 134 -22.65 5.13 -6.06
CA ASP A 134 -23.06 5.29 -7.46
C ASP A 134 -23.05 6.73 -8.00
N GLY A 135 -21.89 7.23 -8.24
CA GLY A 135 -21.72 8.53 -8.90
C GLY A 135 -20.30 8.72 -9.45
N GLY A 136 -19.99 8.03 -10.53
CA GLY A 136 -18.95 8.42 -11.49
C GLY A 136 -17.53 8.61 -10.97
N GLY A 137 -16.64 7.68 -11.30
CA GLY A 137 -15.18 7.92 -11.32
C GLY A 137 -14.34 7.19 -10.28
N GLY A 138 -14.69 5.98 -9.89
CA GLY A 138 -13.78 5.17 -9.10
C GLY A 138 -13.78 3.76 -9.64
N LEU A 139 -12.67 3.16 -9.86
CA LEU A 139 -12.33 1.72 -9.97
C LEU A 139 -13.41 0.74 -10.52
N GLU A 140 -14.40 1.19 -11.30
CA GLU A 140 -15.32 0.29 -11.99
C GLU A 140 -14.53 -0.53 -13.00
N HIS A 141 -14.37 -1.78 -12.68
CA HIS A 141 -13.97 -2.83 -13.59
C HIS A 141 -15.21 -3.47 -14.19
N ASP A 142 -15.82 -2.84 -15.15
CA ASP A 142 -16.45 -3.61 -16.21
C ASP A 142 -15.30 -4.13 -17.08
N VAL A 143 -14.85 -5.35 -16.79
CA VAL A 143 -14.01 -6.12 -17.70
C VAL A 143 -14.93 -6.65 -18.81
N ASP A 144 -15.34 -5.79 -19.70
CA ASP A 144 -15.69 -6.23 -21.04
C ASP A 144 -14.38 -6.70 -21.67
N GLU A 145 -14.23 -8.01 -21.82
CA GLU A 145 -13.05 -8.67 -22.42
C GLU A 145 -12.74 -8.17 -23.85
N ASP A 146 -13.63 -7.38 -24.46
CA ASP A 146 -13.53 -6.82 -25.81
C ASP A 146 -13.44 -5.28 -25.85
N ALA A 147 -13.37 -4.59 -24.72
CA ALA A 147 -13.23 -3.13 -24.71
C ALA A 147 -11.83 -2.74 -25.19
N ASP A 148 -11.79 -2.09 -26.33
CA ASP A 148 -10.60 -1.42 -26.87
C ASP A 148 -10.07 -0.45 -25.78
N VAL A 149 -8.82 -0.60 -25.35
CA VAL A 149 -8.17 0.10 -24.21
C VAL A 149 -8.20 1.65 -24.35
N GLY A 150 -8.91 2.16 -25.35
CA GLY A 150 -9.01 3.58 -25.70
C GLY A 150 -10.08 4.40 -25.01
N ASP A 151 -11.12 3.77 -24.41
CA ASP A 151 -12.31 4.46 -23.87
C ASP A 151 -12.43 4.41 -22.33
N ALA A 152 -11.35 4.14 -21.60
CA ALA A 152 -11.38 4.29 -20.15
C ALA A 152 -11.64 5.78 -19.80
N ASP A 153 -12.68 6.05 -19.00
CA ASP A 153 -13.04 7.39 -18.52
C ASP A 153 -11.86 7.99 -17.74
N ILE A 154 -11.04 8.78 -18.44
CA ILE A 154 -9.87 9.45 -17.86
C ILE A 154 -10.39 10.57 -16.98
N PRO A 155 -10.02 10.64 -15.69
CA PRO A 155 -10.46 11.70 -14.79
C PRO A 155 -10.21 13.09 -15.36
N GLU A 156 -11.14 14.02 -15.16
CA GLU A 156 -11.03 15.40 -15.67
C GLU A 156 -9.71 16.09 -15.31
N ILE A 157 -9.19 15.78 -14.11
CA ILE A 157 -7.89 16.29 -13.63
C ILE A 157 -6.76 15.79 -14.52
N ALA A 158 -6.76 14.49 -14.86
CA ALA A 158 -5.75 13.91 -15.74
C ALA A 158 -5.84 14.48 -17.15
N GLN A 159 -7.06 14.67 -17.70
CA GLN A 159 -7.28 15.32 -18.98
C GLN A 159 -6.69 16.75 -19.00
N LYS A 160 -6.94 17.51 -17.91
CA LYS A 160 -6.40 18.88 -17.77
C LYS A 160 -4.87 18.87 -17.66
N ILE A 161 -4.27 17.92 -16.95
CA ILE A 161 -2.82 17.78 -16.84
C ILE A 161 -2.21 17.36 -18.18
N GLN A 162 -2.84 16.44 -18.90
CA GLN A 162 -2.41 16.00 -20.23
C GLN A 162 -2.52 17.11 -21.28
N SER A 163 -3.36 18.12 -21.06
CA SER A 163 -3.44 19.30 -21.93
C SER A 163 -2.15 20.16 -21.92
N TYR A 164 -1.40 20.11 -20.81
CA TYR A 164 -0.09 20.78 -20.69
C TYR A 164 1.01 19.95 -21.39
N ARG A 165 1.22 20.20 -22.68
CA ARG A 165 2.21 19.50 -23.52
C ARG A 165 3.62 20.04 -23.30
N VAL A 166 4.27 19.66 -22.20
CA VAL A 166 5.68 20.02 -21.95
C VAL A 166 6.60 18.95 -22.54
N PRO A 167 7.41 19.25 -23.57
CA PRO A 167 8.33 18.26 -24.13
C PRO A 167 9.46 17.90 -23.14
N PRO A 168 10.00 16.65 -23.20
CA PRO A 168 9.67 15.59 -24.14
C PRO A 168 8.41 14.81 -23.74
N MET A 169 7.58 14.50 -24.76
CA MET A 169 6.36 13.72 -24.58
C MET A 169 6.65 12.23 -24.75
N MET A 170 6.28 11.44 -23.77
CA MET A 170 6.43 9.98 -23.78
C MET A 170 5.11 9.32 -24.20
N LYS A 171 5.18 8.40 -25.15
CA LYS A 171 4.06 7.57 -25.56
C LYS A 171 4.05 6.33 -24.66
N LEU A 172 2.97 6.15 -23.90
CA LEU A 172 2.74 5.04 -22.99
C LEU A 172 1.84 3.96 -23.63
N ARG A 173 1.72 2.84 -22.95
CA ARG A 173 0.80 1.76 -23.35
C ARG A 173 -0.64 2.28 -23.26
N GLY A 174 -1.47 1.98 -24.29
CA GLY A 174 -2.80 2.60 -24.41
C GLY A 174 -2.85 3.85 -25.31
N GLY A 175 -1.72 4.27 -25.89
CA GLY A 175 -1.67 5.32 -26.93
C GLY A 175 -1.63 6.76 -26.42
N PHE A 176 -1.84 7.02 -25.15
CA PHE A 176 -1.80 8.36 -24.57
C PHE A 176 -0.36 8.89 -24.42
N ARG A 177 -0.23 10.21 -24.44
CA ARG A 177 1.06 10.89 -24.36
C ARG A 177 1.13 11.74 -23.11
N VAL A 178 2.16 11.51 -22.30
CA VAL A 178 2.40 12.26 -21.06
C VAL A 178 3.78 12.89 -21.08
N SER A 179 3.93 14.06 -20.45
CA SER A 179 5.21 14.71 -20.28
C SER A 179 6.13 13.88 -19.38
N LEU A 180 7.38 13.68 -19.81
CA LEU A 180 8.41 13.04 -19.00
C LEU A 180 8.60 13.75 -17.65
N TRP A 181 8.53 15.08 -17.65
CA TRP A 181 8.67 15.86 -16.42
C TRP A 181 7.56 15.60 -15.42
N MET A 182 6.32 15.37 -15.89
CA MET A 182 5.21 14.99 -15.02
C MET A 182 5.43 13.61 -14.39
N ILE A 183 5.88 12.63 -15.20
CA ILE A 183 6.21 11.29 -14.72
C ILE A 183 7.29 11.36 -13.64
N LEU A 184 8.38 12.12 -13.90
CA LEU A 184 9.49 12.27 -12.97
C LEU A 184 9.07 13.00 -11.69
N LEU A 185 8.22 14.03 -11.80
CA LEU A 185 7.72 14.80 -10.66
C LEU A 185 6.84 13.94 -9.76
N VAL A 186 5.89 13.19 -10.34
CA VAL A 186 5.05 12.24 -9.59
C VAL A 186 5.93 11.16 -8.95
N ALA A 187 6.88 10.60 -9.69
CA ALA A 187 7.81 9.61 -9.20
C ALA A 187 8.66 10.15 -8.04
N PHE A 188 9.22 11.36 -8.17
CA PHE A 188 10.01 12.00 -7.13
C PHE A 188 9.17 12.28 -5.88
N ALA A 189 7.98 12.86 -6.02
CA ALA A 189 7.11 13.18 -4.88
C ALA A 189 6.67 11.94 -4.13
N THR A 190 6.26 10.87 -4.85
CA THR A 190 5.88 9.60 -4.23
C THR A 190 7.09 8.87 -3.64
N GLY A 191 8.27 8.97 -4.28
CA GLY A 191 9.53 8.47 -3.76
C GLY A 191 9.96 9.16 -2.47
N LEU A 192 9.83 10.49 -2.40
CA LEU A 192 10.12 11.26 -1.20
C LEU A 192 9.26 10.81 -0.02
N LEU A 193 7.96 10.68 -0.23
CA LEU A 193 7.04 10.16 0.79
C LEU A 193 7.37 8.71 1.14
N SER A 194 7.75 7.89 0.17
CA SER A 194 8.15 6.50 0.38
C SER A 194 9.41 6.42 1.26
N GLY A 195 10.45 7.18 0.94
CA GLY A 195 11.68 7.24 1.72
C GLY A 195 11.47 7.80 3.12
N PHE A 196 10.61 8.79 3.26
CA PHE A 196 10.33 9.45 4.52
C PHE A 196 9.41 8.64 5.45
N LEU A 197 8.41 7.95 4.89
CA LEU A 197 7.38 7.21 5.64
C LEU A 197 7.54 5.69 5.60
N GLY A 198 8.37 5.14 4.72
CA GLY A 198 8.53 3.69 4.59
C GLY A 198 7.34 2.96 3.96
N VAL A 199 6.51 3.67 3.23
CA VAL A 199 5.23 3.14 2.68
C VAL A 199 5.38 2.42 1.35
N GLY A 200 6.58 2.38 0.78
CA GLY A 200 6.80 1.86 -0.58
C GLY A 200 6.14 2.67 -1.70
N GLY A 201 5.32 3.65 -1.35
CA GLY A 201 4.69 4.59 -2.28
C GLY A 201 3.41 4.09 -2.97
N GLY A 202 3.11 2.79 -2.97
CA GLY A 202 2.05 2.18 -3.77
C GLY A 202 0.68 2.81 -3.58
N PHE A 203 0.22 2.94 -2.36
CA PHE A 203 -1.12 3.48 -2.08
C PHE A 203 -1.27 4.99 -2.38
N ILE A 204 -0.16 5.73 -2.56
CA ILE A 204 -0.15 7.13 -3.00
C ILE A 204 0.08 7.19 -4.51
N ARG A 205 1.00 6.37 -5.02
CA ARG A 205 1.42 6.38 -6.42
C ARG A 205 0.34 5.85 -7.35
N MET A 206 -0.37 4.81 -6.96
CA MET A 206 -1.45 4.25 -7.75
C MET A 206 -2.55 5.29 -8.02
N PRO A 207 -3.13 6.00 -7.02
CA PRO A 207 -4.00 7.14 -7.30
C PRO A 207 -3.35 8.24 -8.14
N ALA A 208 -2.07 8.54 -7.92
CA ALA A 208 -1.36 9.54 -8.72
C ALA A 208 -1.21 9.11 -10.19
N LEU A 209 -0.93 7.84 -10.47
CA LEU A 209 -0.88 7.30 -11.82
C LEU A 209 -2.23 7.39 -12.52
N PHE A 210 -3.32 7.07 -11.81
CA PHE A 210 -4.67 7.12 -12.34
C PHE A 210 -5.18 8.56 -12.50
N TYR A 211 -5.21 9.35 -11.40
CA TYR A 211 -5.82 10.69 -11.40
C TYR A 211 -4.95 11.79 -12.04
N LEU A 212 -3.62 11.69 -11.97
CA LEU A 212 -2.73 12.72 -12.51
C LEU A 212 -2.16 12.37 -13.89
N ILE A 213 -1.84 11.10 -14.12
CA ILE A 213 -1.24 10.65 -15.38
C ILE A 213 -2.30 10.07 -16.32
N GLY A 214 -3.41 9.51 -15.79
CA GLY A 214 -4.50 8.94 -16.56
C GLY A 214 -4.19 7.51 -17.05
N VAL A 215 -3.38 6.76 -16.28
CA VAL A 215 -3.08 5.35 -16.57
C VAL A 215 -4.27 4.50 -16.12
N PRO A 216 -4.78 3.55 -16.93
CA PRO A 216 -5.83 2.63 -16.50
C PRO A 216 -5.44 1.89 -15.22
N VAL A 217 -6.40 1.67 -14.31
CA VAL A 217 -6.15 1.12 -12.96
C VAL A 217 -5.37 -0.19 -12.99
N PRO A 218 -5.68 -1.22 -13.82
CA PRO A 218 -4.92 -2.46 -13.83
C PRO A 218 -3.44 -2.25 -14.23
N VAL A 219 -3.20 -1.34 -15.19
CA VAL A 219 -1.85 -1.02 -15.65
C VAL A 219 -1.13 -0.18 -14.61
N ALA A 220 -1.84 0.72 -13.90
CA ALA A 220 -1.27 1.50 -12.80
C ALA A 220 -0.81 0.59 -11.67
N VAL A 221 -1.64 -0.37 -11.22
CA VAL A 221 -1.31 -1.35 -10.17
C VAL A 221 -0.11 -2.21 -10.57
N GLY A 222 -0.15 -2.83 -11.75
CA GLY A 222 0.95 -3.71 -12.21
C GLY A 222 2.27 -2.96 -12.39
N THR A 223 2.20 -1.73 -12.92
CA THR A 223 3.38 -0.87 -13.13
C THR A 223 3.95 -0.36 -11.82
N ASP A 224 3.07 -0.01 -10.87
CA ASP A 224 3.46 0.42 -9.52
C ASP A 224 4.18 -0.71 -8.77
N LEU A 225 3.62 -1.91 -8.76
CA LEU A 225 4.26 -3.08 -8.14
C LEU A 225 5.63 -3.39 -8.76
N PHE A 226 5.74 -3.31 -10.09
CA PHE A 226 7.02 -3.47 -10.78
C PHE A 226 8.03 -2.40 -10.35
N GLU A 227 7.61 -1.16 -10.26
CA GLU A 227 8.47 -0.04 -9.85
C GLU A 227 8.90 -0.21 -8.38
N ILE A 228 8.01 -0.63 -7.48
CA ILE A 228 8.31 -0.87 -6.06
C ILE A 228 9.39 -1.96 -5.87
N VAL A 229 9.48 -2.96 -6.74
CA VAL A 229 10.59 -3.94 -6.67
C VAL A 229 11.93 -3.23 -6.73
N PHE A 230 12.07 -2.20 -7.56
CA PHE A 230 13.32 -1.45 -7.66
C PHE A 230 13.44 -0.38 -6.59
N SER A 231 12.44 0.47 -6.44
CA SER A 231 12.47 1.57 -5.47
C SER A 231 12.50 1.07 -4.03
N GLY A 232 11.69 0.07 -3.69
CA GLY A 232 11.70 -0.58 -2.38
C GLY A 232 13.00 -1.30 -2.09
N GLY A 233 13.57 -1.99 -3.11
CA GLY A 233 14.89 -2.62 -3.01
C GLY A 233 16.01 -1.60 -2.79
N ILE A 234 16.04 -0.53 -3.57
CA ILE A 234 17.01 0.57 -3.41
C ILE A 234 16.81 1.24 -2.06
N GLY A 235 15.59 1.58 -1.68
CA GLY A 235 15.28 2.20 -0.40
C GLY A 235 15.72 1.32 0.78
N SER A 236 15.41 0.02 0.74
CA SER A 236 15.87 -0.94 1.75
C SER A 236 17.39 -1.00 1.83
N PHE A 237 18.06 -0.99 0.69
CA PHE A 237 19.53 -1.00 0.65
C PHE A 237 20.13 0.28 1.24
N LEU A 238 19.57 1.45 0.90
CA LEU A 238 20.03 2.73 1.44
C LEU A 238 19.89 2.81 2.96
N TYR A 239 18.77 2.31 3.50
CA TYR A 239 18.57 2.23 4.95
C TYR A 239 19.38 1.10 5.61
N ALA A 240 19.65 0.01 4.91
CA ALA A 240 20.51 -1.06 5.43
C ALA A 240 21.95 -0.60 5.61
N GLN A 241 22.43 0.34 4.79
CA GLN A 241 23.79 0.92 4.96
C GLN A 241 23.95 1.67 6.30
N SER A 242 22.88 2.29 6.81
CA SER A 242 22.86 2.91 8.15
C SER A 242 22.52 1.91 9.28
N GLY A 243 22.33 0.63 8.96
CA GLY A 243 21.96 -0.40 9.94
C GLY A 243 20.52 -0.33 10.44
N ALA A 244 19.68 0.45 9.78
CA ALA A 244 18.31 0.72 10.22
C ALA A 244 17.31 -0.43 9.91
N VAL A 245 17.62 -1.33 8.99
CA VAL A 245 16.76 -2.47 8.65
C VAL A 245 16.90 -3.57 9.69
N ASP A 246 15.81 -3.90 10.37
CA ASP A 246 15.78 -4.99 11.35
C ASP A 246 15.22 -6.28 10.71
N LEU A 247 16.11 -7.22 10.39
CA LEU A 247 15.74 -8.50 9.80
C LEU A 247 14.92 -9.37 10.75
N SER A 248 15.01 -9.17 12.06
CA SER A 248 14.20 -9.89 13.05
C SER A 248 12.71 -9.54 12.98
N ILE A 249 12.41 -8.38 12.40
CA ILE A 249 11.05 -7.91 12.08
C ILE A 249 10.67 -8.37 10.66
N VAL A 250 11.53 -8.06 9.68
CA VAL A 250 11.22 -8.21 8.25
C VAL A 250 11.00 -9.66 7.86
N VAL A 251 11.88 -10.58 8.29
CA VAL A 251 11.79 -12.00 7.89
C VAL A 251 10.53 -12.69 8.41
N PRO A 252 10.14 -12.57 9.69
CA PRO A 252 8.87 -13.11 10.17
C PRO A 252 7.65 -12.48 9.49
N LEU A 253 7.63 -11.16 9.30
CA LEU A 253 6.56 -10.46 8.59
C LEU A 253 6.40 -10.99 7.16
N LEU A 254 7.49 -11.13 6.39
CA LEU A 254 7.47 -11.65 5.03
C LEU A 254 6.97 -13.09 4.97
N SER A 255 7.40 -13.95 5.90
CA SER A 255 6.98 -15.36 5.95
C SER A 255 5.47 -15.48 6.16
N GLY A 256 4.89 -14.70 7.06
CA GLY A 256 3.45 -14.60 7.27
C GLY A 256 2.72 -14.02 6.05
N SER A 257 3.26 -12.93 5.51
CA SER A 257 2.66 -12.23 4.37
C SER A 257 2.62 -13.06 3.09
N ALA A 258 3.61 -13.91 2.85
CA ALA A 258 3.64 -14.79 1.67
C ALA A 258 2.44 -15.75 1.63
N LEU A 259 1.97 -16.21 2.79
CA LEU A 259 0.75 -17.03 2.90
C LEU A 259 -0.50 -16.16 2.81
N GLY A 260 -0.52 -15.04 3.54
CA GLY A 260 -1.66 -14.12 3.59
C GLY A 260 -1.99 -13.53 2.22
N ALA A 261 -0.98 -13.12 1.44
CA ALA A 261 -1.16 -12.53 0.12
C ALA A 261 -1.86 -13.47 -0.88
N ARG A 262 -1.62 -14.77 -0.79
CA ARG A 262 -2.32 -15.76 -1.62
C ARG A 262 -3.80 -15.84 -1.27
N LEU A 263 -4.12 -15.82 0.02
CA LEU A 263 -5.51 -15.82 0.50
C LEU A 263 -6.24 -14.54 0.09
N GLY A 264 -5.61 -13.39 0.31
CA GLY A 264 -6.17 -12.09 -0.07
C GLY A 264 -6.42 -11.95 -1.57
N ALA A 265 -5.44 -12.35 -2.39
CA ALA A 265 -5.59 -12.31 -3.85
C ALA A 265 -6.70 -13.25 -4.36
N ALA A 266 -6.94 -14.39 -3.71
CA ALA A 266 -8.06 -15.25 -4.05
C ALA A 266 -9.41 -14.65 -3.63
N ALA A 267 -9.43 -13.86 -2.55
CA ALA A 267 -10.66 -13.20 -2.09
C ALA A 267 -11.07 -12.01 -2.97
N THR A 268 -10.14 -11.36 -3.68
CA THR A 268 -10.42 -10.17 -4.50
C THR A 268 -11.45 -10.45 -5.61
N SER A 269 -11.47 -11.66 -6.17
CA SER A 269 -12.43 -12.03 -7.22
C SER A 269 -13.81 -12.46 -6.69
N LEU A 270 -13.97 -12.53 -5.36
CA LEU A 270 -15.16 -13.03 -4.69
C LEU A 270 -15.92 -11.95 -3.91
N VAL A 271 -15.34 -10.76 -3.73
CA VAL A 271 -15.89 -9.69 -2.89
C VAL A 271 -16.22 -8.49 -3.75
N ASP A 272 -17.39 -7.89 -3.53
CA ASP A 272 -17.84 -6.71 -4.26
C ASP A 272 -16.90 -5.51 -4.10
N GLU A 273 -16.69 -4.75 -5.17
CA GLU A 273 -15.80 -3.57 -5.17
C GLU A 273 -16.19 -2.52 -4.13
N GLY A 274 -17.50 -2.33 -3.91
CA GLY A 274 -18.00 -1.41 -2.88
C GLY A 274 -17.50 -1.77 -1.49
N ASP A 275 -17.57 -3.05 -1.13
CA ASP A 275 -17.09 -3.58 0.14
C ASP A 275 -15.57 -3.45 0.27
N ILE A 276 -14.83 -3.67 -0.83
CA ILE A 276 -13.37 -3.49 -0.87
C ILE A 276 -13.00 -2.05 -0.49
N LYS A 277 -13.67 -1.06 -1.08
CA LYS A 277 -13.45 0.37 -0.79
C LYS A 277 -13.77 0.70 0.67
N VAL A 278 -14.88 0.19 1.20
CA VAL A 278 -15.26 0.41 2.61
C VAL A 278 -14.22 -0.19 3.55
N TYR A 279 -13.84 -1.44 3.35
CA TYR A 279 -12.85 -2.12 4.20
C TYR A 279 -11.51 -1.39 4.19
N PHE A 280 -11.07 -0.93 3.01
CA PHE A 280 -9.85 -0.17 2.87
C PHE A 280 -9.91 1.18 3.58
N GLY A 281 -10.98 1.94 3.36
CA GLY A 281 -11.17 3.24 3.99
C GLY A 281 -11.23 3.15 5.53
N VAL A 282 -12.00 2.19 6.05
CA VAL A 282 -12.11 1.95 7.51
C VAL A 282 -10.75 1.57 8.09
N MET A 283 -9.99 0.71 7.41
CA MET A 283 -8.68 0.28 7.87
C MET A 283 -7.69 1.45 7.95
N LEU A 284 -7.69 2.34 6.94
CA LEU A 284 -6.86 3.55 6.95
C LEU A 284 -7.24 4.48 8.10
N LEU A 285 -8.54 4.70 8.34
CA LEU A 285 -9.02 5.54 9.43
C LEU A 285 -8.63 4.97 10.80
N LEU A 286 -8.79 3.67 11.00
CA LEU A 286 -8.37 3.01 12.25
C LEU A 286 -6.85 3.08 12.44
N GLY A 287 -6.07 2.94 11.37
CA GLY A 287 -4.62 3.15 11.39
C GLY A 287 -4.24 4.58 11.80
N ALA A 288 -4.91 5.59 11.22
CA ALA A 288 -4.71 6.99 11.59
C ALA A 288 -5.04 7.25 13.07
N ILE A 289 -6.17 6.69 13.56
CA ILE A 289 -6.59 6.80 14.96
C ILE A 289 -5.56 6.15 15.88
N ALA A 290 -5.07 4.95 15.55
CA ALA A 290 -4.07 4.25 16.36
C ALA A 290 -2.79 5.09 16.53
N VAL A 291 -2.25 5.64 15.42
CA VAL A 291 -1.07 6.51 15.46
C VAL A 291 -1.33 7.79 16.26
N ALA A 292 -2.51 8.42 16.08
CA ALA A 292 -2.89 9.62 16.81
C ALA A 292 -3.00 9.35 18.32
N VAL A 293 -3.64 8.25 18.72
CA VAL A 293 -3.79 7.86 20.13
C VAL A 293 -2.42 7.63 20.77
N ARG A 294 -1.52 6.88 20.10
CA ARG A 294 -0.15 6.70 20.58
C ARG A 294 0.58 8.04 20.80
N LYS A 295 0.51 8.92 19.79
CA LYS A 295 1.20 10.20 19.86
C LYS A 295 0.64 11.09 20.97
N LEU A 296 -0.67 11.14 21.15
CA LEU A 296 -1.32 11.84 22.26
C LEU A 296 -0.93 11.24 23.61
N GLY A 297 -0.86 9.90 23.70
CA GLY A 297 -0.40 9.20 24.89
C GLY A 297 1.00 9.65 25.34
N GLY A 298 1.93 9.77 24.39
CA GLY A 298 3.26 10.28 24.66
C GLY A 298 3.31 11.76 25.08
N VAL A 299 2.44 12.61 24.50
CA VAL A 299 2.37 14.04 24.86
C VAL A 299 1.76 14.25 26.26
N PHE A 300 0.75 13.46 26.61
CA PHE A 300 0.06 13.58 27.92
C PHE A 300 0.61 12.62 28.98
N GLU A 301 1.67 11.88 28.67
CA GLU A 301 2.30 10.89 29.56
C GLU A 301 1.31 9.84 30.09
N ILE A 302 0.41 9.37 29.23
CA ILE A 302 -0.63 8.36 29.56
C ILE A 302 -0.24 6.99 28.97
N PRO A 303 0.42 6.09 29.73
CA PRO A 303 0.93 4.82 29.20
C PRO A 303 -0.14 3.87 28.65
N VAL A 304 -1.38 3.97 29.16
CA VAL A 304 -2.50 3.13 28.68
C VAL A 304 -2.81 3.39 27.19
N MET A 305 -2.53 4.59 26.68
CA MET A 305 -2.78 4.93 25.28
C MET A 305 -1.89 4.13 24.32
N ASP A 306 -0.69 3.71 24.71
CA ASP A 306 0.15 2.83 23.90
C ASP A 306 -0.51 1.47 23.71
N THR A 307 -1.05 0.90 24.79
CA THR A 307 -1.81 -0.36 24.71
C THR A 307 -3.08 -0.20 23.87
N VAL A 308 -3.82 0.90 24.05
CA VAL A 308 -5.03 1.19 23.28
C VAL A 308 -4.71 1.32 21.79
N SER A 309 -3.65 2.03 21.45
CA SER A 309 -3.23 2.19 20.05
C SER A 309 -2.83 0.85 19.40
N LEU A 310 -2.13 -0.01 20.14
CA LEU A 310 -1.77 -1.35 19.70
C LEU A 310 -3.01 -2.23 19.48
N VAL A 311 -3.97 -2.18 20.38
CA VAL A 311 -5.24 -2.91 20.24
C VAL A 311 -6.03 -2.41 19.03
N ILE A 312 -6.05 -1.11 18.78
CA ILE A 312 -6.75 -0.53 17.62
C ILE A 312 -6.10 -1.03 16.32
N ILE A 313 -4.76 -0.96 16.15
CA ILE A 313 -4.12 -1.29 14.88
C ILE A 313 -4.14 -2.80 14.59
N LEU A 314 -3.88 -3.64 15.61
CA LEU A 314 -3.98 -5.09 15.47
C LEU A 314 -5.42 -5.54 15.30
N GLY A 315 -6.35 -4.93 16.05
CA GLY A 315 -7.78 -5.16 15.93
C GLY A 315 -8.31 -4.77 14.55
N ALA A 316 -7.88 -3.64 14.00
CA ALA A 316 -8.23 -3.23 12.64
C ALA A 316 -7.76 -4.24 11.60
N ALA A 317 -6.49 -4.67 11.67
CA ALA A 317 -5.94 -5.68 10.76
C ALA A 317 -6.71 -7.01 10.87
N LEU A 318 -7.03 -7.43 12.08
CA LEU A 318 -7.76 -8.68 12.33
C LEU A 318 -9.21 -8.60 11.86
N LEU A 319 -9.91 -7.51 12.16
CA LEU A 319 -11.31 -7.30 11.77
C LEU A 319 -11.46 -7.24 10.26
N VAL A 320 -10.62 -6.46 9.58
CA VAL A 320 -10.73 -6.32 8.12
C VAL A 320 -10.29 -7.60 7.41
N SER A 321 -9.19 -8.24 7.84
CA SER A 321 -8.79 -9.54 7.28
C SER A 321 -9.85 -10.61 7.54
N GLY A 322 -10.49 -10.60 8.70
CA GLY A 322 -11.61 -11.49 9.04
C GLY A 322 -12.84 -11.23 8.20
N ALA A 323 -13.20 -9.96 7.96
CA ALA A 323 -14.31 -9.56 7.11
C ALA A 323 -14.09 -10.00 5.65
N VAL A 324 -12.89 -9.73 5.10
CA VAL A 324 -12.49 -10.18 3.76
C VAL A 324 -12.58 -11.69 3.62
N THR A 325 -12.03 -12.44 4.59
CA THR A 325 -12.07 -13.91 4.56
C THR A 325 -13.50 -14.44 4.69
N TYR A 326 -14.32 -13.82 5.55
CA TYR A 326 -15.72 -14.21 5.73
C TYR A 326 -16.54 -13.94 4.45
N SER A 327 -16.42 -12.77 3.85
CA SER A 327 -17.11 -12.43 2.60
C SER A 327 -16.72 -13.40 1.48
N ALA A 328 -15.44 -13.72 1.32
CA ALA A 328 -14.98 -14.69 0.34
C ALA A 328 -15.52 -16.11 0.59
N ILE A 329 -15.58 -16.57 1.84
CA ILE A 329 -16.15 -17.88 2.18
C ILE A 329 -17.66 -17.93 1.93
N ARG A 330 -18.36 -16.84 2.22
CA ARG A 330 -19.80 -16.73 1.97
C ARG A 330 -20.10 -16.87 0.49
N GLU A 331 -19.41 -16.12 -0.37
CA GLU A 331 -19.60 -16.15 -1.82
C GLU A 331 -19.31 -17.55 -2.40
N LEU A 332 -18.24 -18.22 -1.95
CA LEU A 332 -17.93 -19.60 -2.34
C LEU A 332 -19.03 -20.60 -1.94
N ARG A 333 -19.72 -20.38 -0.81
CA ARG A 333 -20.85 -21.21 -0.38
C ARG A 333 -22.07 -20.96 -1.25
N ASP A 334 -22.39 -19.69 -1.50
CA ASP A 334 -23.54 -19.30 -2.33
C ASP A 334 -23.38 -19.83 -3.78
N GLU A 335 -22.16 -19.79 -4.34
CA GLU A 335 -21.86 -20.44 -5.64
C GLU A 335 -21.99 -21.97 -5.59
N ALA A 336 -21.54 -22.62 -4.51
CA ALA A 336 -21.63 -24.07 -4.37
C ALA A 336 -23.08 -24.53 -4.27
N ASP A 337 -23.91 -23.82 -3.48
CA ASP A 337 -25.32 -24.10 -3.32
C ASP A 337 -26.11 -23.84 -4.62
N GLY A 338 -25.79 -22.77 -5.35
CA GLY A 338 -26.36 -22.49 -6.65
C GLY A 338 -26.04 -23.56 -7.70
N ARG A 339 -24.82 -24.10 -7.71
CA ARG A 339 -24.42 -25.20 -8.61
C ARG A 339 -25.10 -26.53 -8.21
N ALA A 340 -25.33 -26.78 -6.93
CA ALA A 340 -26.05 -27.96 -6.47
C ALA A 340 -27.51 -27.95 -6.94
N VAL A 341 -28.19 -26.81 -6.79
CA VAL A 341 -29.58 -26.62 -7.27
C VAL A 341 -29.67 -26.74 -8.79
N ALA A 342 -28.71 -26.21 -9.56
CA ALA A 342 -28.68 -26.32 -11.02
C ALA A 342 -28.36 -27.74 -11.51
N ALA A 343 -27.76 -28.58 -10.71
CA ALA A 343 -27.48 -29.99 -11.05
C ALA A 343 -28.65 -30.96 -10.76
N GLU A 344 -29.64 -30.51 -9.98
CA GLU A 344 -30.87 -31.29 -9.65
C GLU A 344 -32.04 -30.97 -10.58
N VAL A 345 -31.93 -29.99 -11.46
CA VAL A 345 -32.90 -29.60 -12.51
C VAL A 345 -32.44 -30.08 -13.89
#